data_f05e3358d7b1bbb7edd1ea7854da926a
#
_entry.id   f05e3358d7b1bbb7edd1ea7854da926a
#
_cell.length_a   1.000
_cell.length_b   1.000
_cell.length_c   1.000
_cell.angle_alpha   90.00
_cell.angle_beta   90.00
_cell.angle_gamma   90.00
#
_symmetry.space_group_name_H-M   'P 1'
#
loop_
_entity.id
_entity.type
_entity.pdbx_description
1 polymer ?
#
loop_
_entity_poly.entity_id
_entity_poly.type
_entity_poly.pdbx_seq_one_letter_code
_entity_poly.pdbx_strand_id
1 'polypeptide(L)'
;GQGRRLTGIEFGAAYGYIEINLNVEIDRIEAVTGRRYMNRAHGAWSVGFFVAALLGAAVRQFAVPIGAHIDGVALFTIVVGGALLWGMVPAPRRATGHQGAAPLISFPTWGLLPLCLIGIAAFLIEGSGVDWSAIYMRDVFASTPFIGGLGLALVGFFMSALRLSIDPV
;
A
#
# COMPACT_ATOMS: atom_id res chain seq x y z
N GLY A 1 16.17 -9.20 -20.85
CA GLY A 1 16.70 -8.73 -19.56
C GLY A 1 16.50 -7.24 -19.29
N GLN A 2 16.81 -6.36 -20.24
CA GLN A 2 16.72 -4.89 -20.02
C GLN A 2 15.27 -4.37 -19.91
N GLY A 3 14.34 -4.83 -20.70
CA GLY A 3 12.94 -4.39 -20.66
C GLY A 3 12.25 -4.66 -19.32
N ARG A 4 12.55 -5.80 -18.66
CA ARG A 4 12.00 -6.12 -17.34
C ARG A 4 12.54 -5.25 -16.21
N ARG A 5 13.76 -4.72 -16.35
CA ARG A 5 14.34 -3.82 -15.33
C ARG A 5 13.74 -2.42 -15.42
N LEU A 6 13.51 -1.93 -16.63
CA LEU A 6 12.89 -0.61 -16.84
C LEU A 6 11.45 -0.58 -16.31
N THR A 7 10.64 -1.60 -16.61
CA THR A 7 9.26 -1.69 -16.09
C THR A 7 9.19 -1.74 -14.56
N GLY A 8 10.16 -2.37 -13.89
CA GLY A 8 10.25 -2.39 -12.43
C GLY A 8 10.54 -1.02 -11.83
N ILE A 9 11.44 -0.23 -12.45
CA ILE A 9 11.78 1.12 -12.02
C ILE A 9 10.59 2.06 -12.23
N GLU A 10 9.95 2.00 -13.39
CA GLU A 10 8.77 2.81 -13.70
C GLU A 10 7.61 2.52 -12.76
N PHE A 11 7.35 1.25 -12.47
CA PHE A 11 6.33 0.84 -11.51
C PHE A 11 6.64 1.36 -10.10
N GLY A 12 7.88 1.18 -9.62
CA GLY A 12 8.30 1.66 -8.30
C GLY A 12 8.20 3.18 -8.18
N ALA A 13 8.58 3.92 -9.23
CA ALA A 13 8.48 5.37 -9.24
C ALA A 13 7.00 5.83 -9.23
N ALA A 14 6.14 5.21 -10.04
CA ALA A 14 4.71 5.53 -10.08
C ALA A 14 4.04 5.21 -8.74
N TYR A 15 4.33 4.05 -8.15
CA TYR A 15 3.83 3.64 -6.85
C TYR A 15 4.26 4.61 -5.75
N GLY A 16 5.55 4.93 -5.66
CA GLY A 16 6.07 5.88 -4.68
C GLY A 16 5.48 7.28 -4.84
N TYR A 17 5.25 7.73 -6.09
CA TYR A 17 4.59 9.01 -6.35
C TYR A 17 3.15 9.04 -5.82
N ILE A 18 2.38 7.98 -6.05
CA ILE A 18 1.00 7.85 -5.54
C ILE A 18 1.00 7.84 -4.00
N GLU A 19 1.85 7.03 -3.38
CA GLU A 19 1.97 6.92 -1.93
C GLU A 19 2.27 8.27 -1.27
N ILE A 20 3.27 8.99 -1.77
CA ILE A 20 3.65 10.30 -1.23
C ILE A 20 2.49 11.29 -1.36
N ASN A 21 1.84 11.36 -2.53
CA ASN A 21 0.73 12.29 -2.73
C ASN A 21 -0.48 11.99 -1.86
N LEU A 22 -0.83 10.71 -1.67
CA LEU A 22 -1.90 10.29 -0.77
C LEU A 22 -1.61 10.71 0.67
N ASN A 23 -0.41 10.44 1.16
CA ASN A 23 -0.01 10.81 2.52
C ASN A 23 -0.02 12.33 2.73
N VAL A 24 0.46 13.11 1.74
CA VAL A 24 0.42 14.58 1.79
C VAL A 24 -1.02 15.09 1.78
N GLU A 25 -1.91 14.49 0.99
CA GLU A 25 -3.30 14.93 0.94
C GLU A 25 -4.05 14.58 2.24
N ILE A 26 -3.78 13.42 2.83
CA ILE A 26 -4.33 13.03 4.13
C ILE A 26 -3.86 14.02 5.23
N ASP A 27 -2.56 14.38 5.26
CA ASP A 27 -2.03 15.38 6.20
C ASP A 27 -2.73 16.74 6.05
N ARG A 28 -3.02 17.17 4.82
CA ARG A 28 -3.78 18.40 4.57
C ARG A 28 -5.20 18.32 5.10
N ILE A 29 -5.89 17.20 4.87
CA ILE A 29 -7.25 16.96 5.37
C ILE A 29 -7.25 16.97 6.90
N GLU A 30 -6.30 16.30 7.54
CA GLU A 30 -6.12 16.31 9.00
C GLU A 30 -5.92 17.74 9.54
N ALA A 31 -5.08 18.53 8.87
CA ALA A 31 -4.81 19.90 9.26
C ALA A 31 -6.05 20.82 9.18
N VAL A 32 -6.93 20.60 8.21
CA VAL A 32 -8.16 21.40 8.02
C VAL A 32 -9.28 20.95 8.96
N THR A 33 -9.41 19.62 9.16
CA THR A 33 -10.53 19.07 9.93
C THR A 33 -10.25 18.92 11.41
N GLY A 34 -8.99 18.93 11.82
CA GLY A 34 -8.56 18.63 13.20
C GLY A 34 -8.78 17.17 13.61
N ARG A 35 -9.12 16.29 12.66
CA ARG A 35 -9.39 14.87 12.91
C ARG A 35 -8.28 14.01 12.33
N ARG A 36 -8.03 12.85 12.92
CA ARG A 36 -7.03 11.89 12.46
C ARG A 36 -7.64 10.96 11.40
N TYR A 37 -7.07 10.95 10.19
CA TYR A 37 -7.50 10.12 9.07
C TYR A 37 -6.40 9.18 8.58
N MET A 38 -5.13 9.40 8.96
CA MET A 38 -4.00 8.65 8.43
C MET A 38 -4.17 7.14 8.64
N ASN A 39 -4.48 6.69 9.87
CA ASN A 39 -4.66 5.26 10.14
C ASN A 39 -5.89 4.69 9.43
N ARG A 40 -6.98 5.47 9.33
CA ARG A 40 -8.19 5.04 8.60
C ARG A 40 -7.93 4.88 7.10
N ALA A 41 -7.18 5.79 6.49
CA ALA A 41 -6.80 5.70 5.08
C ALA A 41 -5.91 4.47 4.83
N HIS A 42 -4.90 4.26 5.66
CA HIS A 42 -4.06 3.07 5.59
C HIS A 42 -4.83 1.78 5.96
N GLY A 43 -5.83 1.87 6.84
CA GLY A 43 -6.75 0.78 7.14
C GLY A 43 -7.60 0.41 5.92
N ALA A 44 -8.17 1.39 5.22
CA ALA A 44 -8.91 1.18 3.98
C ALA A 44 -8.04 0.57 2.88
N TRP A 45 -6.79 1.03 2.75
CA TRP A 45 -5.81 0.41 1.85
C TRP A 45 -5.59 -1.07 2.21
N SER A 46 -5.43 -1.38 3.50
CA SER A 46 -5.24 -2.75 3.97
C SER A 46 -6.46 -3.65 3.72
N VAL A 47 -7.69 -3.09 3.81
CA VAL A 47 -8.91 -3.80 3.40
C VAL A 47 -8.89 -4.11 1.91
N GLY A 48 -8.52 -3.13 1.07
CA GLY A 48 -8.36 -3.35 -0.37
C GLY A 48 -7.33 -4.44 -0.67
N PHE A 49 -6.21 -4.42 0.02
CA PHE A 49 -5.17 -5.45 -0.08
C PHE A 49 -5.67 -6.84 0.33
N PHE A 50 -6.40 -6.95 1.43
CA PHE A 50 -7.04 -8.19 1.88
C PHE A 50 -8.00 -8.77 0.83
N VAL A 51 -8.89 -7.93 0.29
CA VAL A 51 -9.85 -8.34 -0.75
C VAL A 51 -9.12 -8.75 -2.03
N ALA A 52 -8.11 -7.98 -2.45
CA ALA A 52 -7.32 -8.30 -3.63
C ALA A 52 -6.55 -9.62 -3.47
N ALA A 53 -6.00 -9.91 -2.28
CA ALA A 53 -5.32 -11.16 -1.98
C ALA A 53 -6.28 -12.37 -2.06
N LEU A 54 -7.48 -12.26 -1.49
CA LEU A 54 -8.52 -13.30 -1.60
C LEU A 54 -8.96 -13.51 -3.05
N LEU A 55 -9.19 -12.43 -3.79
CA LEU A 55 -9.56 -12.50 -5.20
C LEU A 55 -8.47 -13.17 -6.02
N GLY A 56 -7.20 -12.77 -5.83
CA GLY A 56 -6.06 -13.36 -6.52
C GLY A 56 -5.91 -14.86 -6.21
N ALA A 57 -6.11 -15.26 -4.95
CA ALA A 57 -6.09 -16.66 -4.54
C ALA A 57 -7.20 -17.47 -5.23
N ALA A 58 -8.43 -16.93 -5.28
CA ALA A 58 -9.58 -17.55 -5.93
C ALA A 58 -9.35 -17.67 -7.47
N VAL A 59 -8.95 -16.59 -8.10
CA VAL A 59 -8.64 -16.55 -9.55
C VAL A 59 -7.57 -17.59 -9.91
N ARG A 60 -6.55 -17.71 -9.08
CA ARG A 60 -5.50 -18.71 -9.26
C ARG A 60 -6.01 -20.13 -9.07
N GLN A 61 -6.91 -20.36 -8.10
CA GLN A 61 -7.54 -21.66 -7.85
C GLN A 61 -8.37 -22.14 -9.03
N PHE A 62 -9.08 -21.22 -9.70
CA PHE A 62 -9.89 -21.52 -10.88
C PHE A 62 -9.10 -21.49 -12.18
N ALA A 63 -7.78 -21.42 -12.12
CA ALA A 63 -6.87 -21.43 -13.27
C ALA A 63 -7.18 -20.35 -14.32
N VAL A 64 -7.72 -19.20 -13.92
CA VAL A 64 -7.94 -18.07 -14.81
C VAL A 64 -6.59 -17.58 -15.36
N PRO A 65 -6.47 -17.34 -16.68
CA PRO A 65 -5.24 -16.84 -17.27
C PRO A 65 -4.78 -15.53 -16.60
N ILE A 66 -3.50 -15.49 -16.23
CA ILE A 66 -2.95 -14.33 -15.50
C ILE A 66 -3.10 -13.02 -16.26
N GLY A 67 -2.99 -13.05 -17.61
CA GLY A 67 -3.21 -11.87 -18.45
C GLY A 67 -4.63 -11.32 -18.28
N ALA A 68 -5.65 -12.17 -18.39
CA ALA A 68 -7.05 -11.76 -18.23
C ALA A 68 -7.33 -11.17 -16.85
N HIS A 69 -6.69 -11.73 -15.79
CA HIS A 69 -6.81 -11.18 -14.45
C HIS A 69 -6.17 -9.80 -14.34
N ILE A 70 -4.95 -9.64 -14.85
CA ILE A 70 -4.23 -8.35 -14.83
C ILE A 70 -4.99 -7.30 -15.63
N ASP A 71 -5.46 -7.63 -16.83
CA ASP A 71 -6.22 -6.73 -17.68
C ASP A 71 -7.53 -6.29 -17.01
N GLY A 72 -8.24 -7.22 -16.37
CA GLY A 72 -9.45 -6.95 -15.61
C GLY A 72 -9.21 -6.00 -14.42
N VAL A 73 -8.15 -6.24 -13.64
CA VAL A 73 -7.78 -5.38 -12.52
C VAL A 73 -7.34 -4.00 -13.02
N ALA A 74 -6.56 -3.93 -14.10
CA ALA A 74 -6.14 -2.67 -14.70
C ALA A 74 -7.34 -1.85 -15.17
N LEU A 75 -8.27 -2.47 -15.90
CA LEU A 75 -9.49 -1.80 -16.35
C LEU A 75 -10.34 -1.31 -15.17
N PHE A 76 -10.54 -2.14 -14.15
CA PHE A 76 -11.26 -1.77 -12.93
C PHE A 76 -10.59 -0.56 -12.26
N THR A 77 -9.27 -0.58 -12.11
CA THR A 77 -8.51 0.51 -11.48
C THR A 77 -8.61 1.81 -12.28
N ILE A 78 -8.54 1.74 -13.60
CA ILE A 78 -8.67 2.93 -14.47
C ILE A 78 -10.07 3.51 -14.36
N VAL A 79 -11.11 2.68 -14.42
CA VAL A 79 -12.50 3.16 -14.39
C VAL A 79 -12.87 3.70 -13.01
N VAL A 80 -12.66 2.91 -11.96
CA VAL A 80 -13.06 3.30 -10.59
C VAL A 80 -12.12 4.37 -10.05
N GLY A 81 -10.82 4.20 -10.20
CA GLY A 81 -9.83 5.20 -9.78
C GLY A 81 -10.00 6.51 -10.52
N GLY A 82 -10.22 6.47 -11.84
CA GLY A 82 -10.50 7.65 -12.63
C GLY A 82 -11.78 8.37 -12.21
N ALA A 83 -12.85 7.63 -11.94
CA ALA A 83 -14.11 8.20 -11.44
C ALA A 83 -13.95 8.85 -10.06
N LEU A 84 -13.20 8.24 -9.16
CA LEU A 84 -12.91 8.80 -7.83
C LEU A 84 -12.06 10.07 -7.94
N LEU A 85 -11.02 10.06 -8.76
CA LEU A 85 -10.16 11.23 -8.98
C LEU A 85 -10.94 12.39 -9.63
N TRP A 86 -11.87 12.09 -10.53
CA TRP A 86 -12.72 13.12 -11.15
C TRP A 86 -13.58 13.88 -10.14
N GLY A 87 -14.07 13.18 -9.11
CA GLY A 87 -14.87 13.77 -8.03
C GLY A 87 -14.06 14.38 -6.88
N MET A 88 -12.74 14.24 -6.90
CA MET A 88 -11.89 14.65 -5.79
C MET A 88 -11.64 16.16 -5.81
N VAL A 89 -11.92 16.83 -4.70
CA VAL A 89 -11.54 18.22 -4.45
C VAL A 89 -10.31 18.23 -3.53
N PRO A 90 -9.14 18.68 -4.02
CA PRO A 90 -7.94 18.71 -3.20
C PRO A 90 -8.10 19.63 -1.98
N ALA A 91 -7.56 19.20 -0.84
CA ALA A 91 -7.55 20.02 0.36
C ALA A 91 -6.62 21.24 0.21
N PRO A 92 -6.92 22.37 0.88
CA PRO A 92 -6.06 23.55 0.84
C PRO A 92 -4.61 23.23 1.22
N ARG A 93 -3.67 23.86 0.57
CA ARG A 93 -2.25 23.70 0.92
C ARG A 93 -2.02 24.17 2.34
N ARG A 94 -1.33 23.35 3.14
CA ARG A 94 -0.92 23.75 4.48
C ARG A 94 0.04 24.94 4.39
N ALA A 95 -0.24 26.00 5.14
CA ALA A 95 0.69 27.10 5.27
C ALA A 95 1.95 26.60 5.98
N THR A 96 3.05 26.43 5.25
CA THR A 96 4.33 26.08 5.84
C THR A 96 4.91 27.35 6.46
N GLY A 97 5.04 27.37 7.79
CA GLY A 97 5.65 28.50 8.51
C GLY A 97 7.16 28.66 8.26
N HIS A 98 7.75 27.84 7.42
CA HIS A 98 9.16 27.94 7.06
C HIS A 98 9.31 28.77 5.79
N GLN A 99 9.74 30.02 5.96
CA GLN A 99 10.09 30.93 4.85
C GLN A 99 11.49 30.68 4.24
N GLY A 100 12.15 29.56 4.59
CA GLY A 100 13.46 29.18 4.05
C GLY A 100 13.36 28.02 3.06
N ALA A 101 14.25 28.00 2.07
CA ALA A 101 14.38 26.86 1.17
C ALA A 101 14.77 25.62 1.98
N ALA A 102 13.89 24.63 2.01
CA ALA A 102 14.23 23.33 2.64
C ALA A 102 15.35 22.66 1.84
N PRO A 103 16.33 22.03 2.50
CA PRO A 103 17.36 21.29 1.80
C PRO A 103 16.73 20.17 0.99
N LEU A 104 17.22 19.96 -0.23
CA LEU A 104 16.74 18.88 -1.13
C LEU A 104 16.94 17.48 -0.52
N ILE A 105 17.95 17.32 0.33
CA ILE A 105 18.25 16.07 1.03
C ILE A 105 18.47 16.42 2.51
N SER A 106 17.71 15.76 3.38
CA SER A 106 17.88 15.86 4.84
C SER A 106 18.11 14.47 5.40
N PHE A 107 19.21 14.29 6.13
CA PHE A 107 19.48 13.04 6.83
C PHE A 107 18.78 13.04 8.19
N PRO A 108 18.29 11.86 8.66
CA PRO A 108 17.71 11.75 9.97
C PRO A 108 18.73 12.10 11.06
N THR A 109 18.30 12.86 12.05
CA THR A 109 19.12 13.14 13.25
C THR A 109 19.29 11.87 14.08
N TRP A 110 20.32 11.83 14.92
CA TRP A 110 20.57 10.70 15.82
C TRP A 110 19.36 10.33 16.67
N GLY A 111 18.53 11.31 17.06
CA GLY A 111 17.30 11.08 17.84
C GLY A 111 16.21 10.36 17.04
N LEU A 112 16.22 10.43 15.70
CA LEU A 112 15.28 9.73 14.82
C LEU A 112 15.74 8.33 14.45
N LEU A 113 17.01 7.98 14.70
CA LEU A 113 17.57 6.68 14.32
C LEU A 113 16.78 5.48 14.87
N PRO A 114 16.33 5.44 16.15
CA PRO A 114 15.51 4.34 16.65
C PRO A 114 14.20 4.18 15.88
N LEU A 115 13.53 5.29 15.52
CA LEU A 115 12.31 5.25 14.71
C LEU A 115 12.58 4.74 13.30
N CYS A 116 13.69 5.13 12.69
CA CYS A 116 14.10 4.60 11.39
C CYS A 116 14.35 3.09 11.44
N LEU A 117 15.01 2.60 12.50
CA LEU A 117 15.26 1.17 12.68
C LEU A 117 13.96 0.37 12.88
N ILE A 118 13.03 0.89 13.68
CA ILE A 118 11.70 0.31 13.84
C ILE A 118 10.95 0.28 12.50
N GLY A 119 11.00 1.36 11.73
CA GLY A 119 10.41 1.44 10.41
C GLY A 119 11.00 0.39 9.45
N ILE A 120 12.33 0.26 9.39
CA ILE A 120 13.00 -0.75 8.57
C ILE A 120 12.57 -2.16 9.00
N ALA A 121 12.55 -2.46 10.30
CA ALA A 121 12.12 -3.77 10.81
C ALA A 121 10.66 -4.06 10.43
N ALA A 122 9.76 -3.09 10.56
CA ALA A 122 8.36 -3.22 10.17
C ALA A 122 8.21 -3.51 8.67
N PHE A 123 8.93 -2.77 7.81
CA PHE A 123 8.94 -3.02 6.35
C PHE A 123 9.49 -4.39 5.98
N LEU A 124 10.54 -4.87 6.66
CA LEU A 124 11.09 -6.20 6.41
C LEU A 124 10.10 -7.31 6.78
N ILE A 125 9.38 -7.16 7.91
CA ILE A 125 8.37 -8.13 8.34
C ILE A 125 7.19 -8.13 7.38
N GLU A 126 6.66 -6.95 7.04
CA GLU A 126 5.55 -6.79 6.10
C GLU A 126 5.92 -7.34 4.71
N GLY A 127 7.06 -6.93 4.15
CA GLY A 127 7.53 -7.39 2.85
C GLY A 127 7.76 -8.89 2.81
N SER A 128 8.32 -9.47 3.87
CA SER A 128 8.50 -10.93 3.96
C SER A 128 7.16 -11.67 3.93
N GLY A 129 6.15 -11.16 4.64
CA GLY A 129 4.81 -11.74 4.62
C GLY A 129 4.14 -11.63 3.24
N VAL A 130 4.28 -10.47 2.60
CA VAL A 130 3.67 -10.20 1.30
C VAL A 130 4.35 -11.00 0.18
N ASP A 131 5.67 -10.99 0.11
CA ASP A 131 6.41 -11.52 -1.04
C ASP A 131 6.63 -13.03 -0.95
N TRP A 132 6.79 -13.57 0.27
CA TRP A 132 7.25 -14.94 0.46
C TRP A 132 6.20 -15.90 0.99
N SER A 133 5.12 -15.46 1.63
CA SER A 133 4.16 -16.37 2.26
C SER A 133 3.54 -17.37 1.27
N ALA A 134 3.09 -16.92 0.11
CA ALA A 134 2.48 -17.79 -0.89
C ALA A 134 3.49 -18.78 -1.51
N ILE A 135 4.74 -18.33 -1.71
CA ILE A 135 5.84 -19.17 -2.21
C ILE A 135 6.17 -20.24 -1.17
N TYR A 136 6.31 -19.85 0.09
CA TYR A 136 6.60 -20.76 1.18
C TYR A 136 5.51 -21.82 1.35
N MET A 137 4.25 -21.41 1.32
CA MET A 137 3.12 -22.35 1.40
C MET A 137 3.09 -23.34 0.24
N ARG A 138 3.43 -22.89 -0.97
CA ARG A 138 3.51 -23.76 -2.15
C ARG A 138 4.70 -24.72 -2.07
N ASP A 139 5.89 -24.21 -1.80
CA ASP A 139 7.14 -24.97 -1.97
C ASP A 139 7.47 -25.87 -0.77
N VAL A 140 7.06 -25.48 0.44
CA VAL A 140 7.30 -26.26 1.67
C VAL A 140 6.11 -27.16 2.01
N PHE A 141 4.88 -26.65 1.90
CA PHE A 141 3.67 -27.40 2.29
C PHE A 141 2.89 -27.97 1.12
N ALA A 142 3.35 -27.79 -0.13
CA ALA A 142 2.66 -28.23 -1.34
C ALA A 142 1.15 -27.84 -1.35
N SER A 143 0.83 -26.69 -0.77
CA SER A 143 -0.55 -26.23 -0.59
C SER A 143 -1.21 -25.88 -1.92
N THR A 144 -2.55 -25.97 -1.97
CA THR A 144 -3.31 -25.50 -3.12
C THR A 144 -3.14 -24.00 -3.30
N PRO A 145 -3.34 -23.47 -4.52
CA PRO A 145 -3.18 -22.04 -4.79
C PRO A 145 -4.02 -21.14 -3.86
N PHE A 146 -5.24 -21.55 -3.53
CA PHE A 146 -6.11 -20.80 -2.62
C PHE A 146 -5.54 -20.76 -1.21
N ILE A 147 -5.15 -21.91 -0.65
CA ILE A 147 -4.57 -21.99 0.69
C ILE A 147 -3.25 -21.21 0.75
N GLY A 148 -2.42 -21.31 -0.29
CA GLY A 148 -1.18 -20.52 -0.40
C GLY A 148 -1.42 -19.00 -0.34
N GLY A 149 -2.51 -18.53 -0.93
CA GLY A 149 -2.89 -17.12 -0.88
C GLY A 149 -3.50 -16.64 0.44
N LEU A 150 -3.99 -17.57 1.30
CA LEU A 150 -4.58 -17.18 2.59
C LEU A 150 -3.56 -16.53 3.54
N GLY A 151 -2.28 -16.91 3.47
CA GLY A 151 -1.24 -16.26 4.28
C GLY A 151 -1.18 -14.76 4.02
N LEU A 152 -1.19 -14.40 2.74
CA LEU A 152 -1.20 -13.00 2.31
C LEU A 152 -2.51 -12.29 2.72
N ALA A 153 -3.65 -12.95 2.55
CA ALA A 153 -4.93 -12.41 2.96
C ALA A 153 -5.01 -12.16 4.47
N LEU A 154 -4.47 -13.07 5.30
CA LEU A 154 -4.42 -12.89 6.75
C LEU A 154 -3.56 -11.69 7.16
N VAL A 155 -2.42 -11.46 6.50
CA VAL A 155 -1.62 -10.25 6.72
C VAL A 155 -2.48 -9.00 6.49
N GLY A 156 -3.16 -8.90 5.35
CA GLY A 156 -4.06 -7.77 5.04
C GLY A 156 -5.21 -7.63 6.04
N PHE A 157 -5.80 -8.74 6.47
CA PHE A 157 -6.88 -8.74 7.47
C PHE A 157 -6.42 -8.17 8.81
N PHE A 158 -5.32 -8.68 9.38
CA PHE A 158 -4.84 -8.20 10.67
C PHE A 158 -4.35 -6.77 10.61
N MET A 159 -3.69 -6.36 9.51
CA MET A 159 -3.30 -4.97 9.30
C MET A 159 -4.51 -4.03 9.26
N SER A 160 -5.58 -4.40 8.54
CA SER A 160 -6.79 -3.59 8.49
C SER A 160 -7.50 -3.54 9.84
N ALA A 161 -7.64 -4.66 10.52
CA ALA A 161 -8.28 -4.72 11.83
C ALA A 161 -7.57 -3.84 12.87
N LEU A 162 -6.23 -3.93 12.95
CA LEU A 162 -5.44 -3.10 13.85
C LEU A 162 -5.54 -1.62 13.51
N ARG A 163 -5.31 -1.23 12.25
CA ARG A 163 -5.32 0.17 11.82
C ARG A 163 -6.68 0.85 12.01
N LEU A 164 -7.77 0.12 11.78
CA LEU A 164 -9.13 0.64 11.97
C LEU A 164 -9.57 0.68 13.44
N SER A 165 -8.91 -0.10 14.32
CA SER A 165 -9.24 -0.17 15.74
C SER A 165 -8.48 0.86 16.61
N ILE A 166 -7.36 1.38 16.14
CA ILE A 166 -6.47 2.23 16.95
C ILE A 166 -7.00 3.65 17.11
N ASP A 167 -7.68 4.19 16.09
CA ASP A 167 -8.23 5.55 16.19
C ASP A 167 -9.64 5.49 16.80
N PRO A 168 -9.84 6.01 18.02
CA PRO A 168 -11.18 6.19 18.58
C PRO A 168 -11.98 7.15 17.70
N VAL A 169 -13.26 6.84 17.56
CA VAL A 169 -14.25 7.62 16.78
C VAL A 169 -14.41 9.02 17.37
#